data_f4d4ef46ffb9aa32f3b9f6ca2d557b19
#
_entry.id   f4d4ef46ffb9aa32f3b9f6ca2d557b19
#
_cell.length_a   1.000
_cell.length_b   1.000
_cell.length_c   1.000
_cell.angle_alpha   90.00
_cell.angle_beta   90.00
_cell.angle_gamma   90.00
#
_symmetry.space_group_name_H-M   'P 1'
#
loop_
_entity.id
_entity.type
_entity.pdbx_description
1 polymer ?
#
loop_
_entity_poly.entity_id
_entity_poly.type
_entity_poly.pdbx_seq_one_letter_code
_entity_poly.pdbx_strand_id
1 'polypeptide(L)'
;RSYIPALNTLIEMVKNSDGAFKVALSISDVALEQLEIHAPAVIDLLHQLNDTGCCEFLAEPYSHGLSSLANEDCFKEEVMRQSAKMKQMFGKAPKVFRNSSLIYNDEIGAVVASMGFKGMLTEGAKHVLGWKSPHYVYHCNMNPNLKLLLRDFKLSDDISLRFSNSEWSEYPLFADKYISWIDAFPQEEQVIN
;
A
#
# COMPACT_ATOMS: atom_id res chain seq x y z
N ARG A 1 -9.37 -0.96 -18.92
CA ARG A 1 -10.79 -0.91 -18.48
C ARG A 1 -10.95 -0.61 -16.98
N SER A 2 -9.99 -0.92 -16.12
CA SER A 2 -10.09 -0.71 -14.65
C SER A 2 -9.40 0.55 -14.15
N TYR A 3 -8.22 0.90 -14.63
CA TYR A 3 -7.45 2.03 -14.07
C TYR A 3 -8.15 3.38 -14.23
N ILE A 4 -8.62 3.71 -15.44
CA ILE A 4 -9.25 5.01 -15.70
C ILE A 4 -10.50 5.23 -14.84
N PRO A 5 -11.48 4.30 -14.80
CA PRO A 5 -12.63 4.46 -13.91
C PRO A 5 -12.26 4.57 -12.44
N ALA A 6 -11.31 3.74 -11.95
CA ALA A 6 -10.90 3.76 -10.56
C ALA A 6 -10.24 5.10 -10.18
N LEU A 7 -9.30 5.61 -11.00
CA LEU A 7 -8.65 6.89 -10.74
C LEU A 7 -9.63 8.07 -10.79
N ASN A 8 -10.57 8.08 -11.73
CA ASN A 8 -11.62 9.09 -11.77
C ASN A 8 -12.46 9.07 -10.48
N THR A 9 -12.87 7.88 -10.02
CA THR A 9 -13.59 7.73 -8.75
C THR A 9 -12.77 8.27 -7.57
N LEU A 10 -11.47 7.93 -7.47
CA LEU A 10 -10.60 8.46 -6.40
C LEU A 10 -10.47 9.98 -6.45
N ILE A 11 -10.31 10.57 -7.65
CA ILE A 11 -10.23 12.02 -7.82
C ILE A 11 -11.54 12.69 -7.39
N GLU A 12 -12.69 12.13 -7.75
CA GLU A 12 -14.01 12.61 -7.32
C GLU A 12 -14.18 12.52 -5.80
N MET A 13 -13.79 11.40 -5.19
CA MET A 13 -13.84 11.23 -3.72
C MET A 13 -12.99 12.26 -2.99
N VAL A 14 -11.78 12.53 -3.47
CA VAL A 14 -10.91 13.58 -2.91
C VAL A 14 -11.57 14.95 -3.02
N LYS A 15 -12.12 15.30 -4.19
CA LYS A 15 -12.77 16.59 -4.43
C LYS A 15 -14.03 16.77 -3.55
N ASN A 16 -14.85 15.73 -3.47
CA ASN A 16 -16.12 15.79 -2.73
C ASN A 16 -15.94 15.76 -1.20
N SER A 17 -14.76 15.41 -0.71
CA SER A 17 -14.45 15.33 0.73
C SER A 17 -13.70 16.56 1.26
N ASP A 18 -13.52 17.61 0.46
CA ASP A 18 -12.70 18.77 0.81
C ASP A 18 -11.29 18.39 1.33
N GLY A 19 -10.70 17.33 0.74
CA GLY A 19 -9.39 16.80 1.11
C GLY A 19 -9.35 15.95 2.40
N ALA A 20 -10.49 15.61 2.99
CA ALA A 20 -10.56 14.69 4.11
C ALA A 20 -10.21 13.25 3.67
N PHE A 21 -10.64 12.85 2.48
CA PHE A 21 -10.26 11.57 1.88
C PHE A 21 -8.85 11.67 1.29
N LYS A 22 -7.99 10.74 1.69
CA LYS A 22 -6.61 10.62 1.19
C LYS A 22 -6.36 9.19 0.75
N VAL A 23 -5.45 9.03 -0.20
CA VAL A 23 -5.14 7.71 -0.78
C VAL A 23 -3.63 7.51 -0.88
N ALA A 24 -3.19 6.28 -0.62
CA ALA A 24 -1.82 5.85 -0.88
C ALA A 24 -1.81 4.85 -2.04
N LEU A 25 -0.93 5.04 -3.01
CA LEU A 25 -0.79 4.19 -4.18
C LEU A 25 0.60 3.56 -4.23
N SER A 26 0.66 2.25 -4.45
CA SER A 26 1.87 1.48 -4.73
C SER A 26 1.83 1.04 -6.19
N ILE A 27 2.83 1.47 -6.96
CA ILE A 27 2.93 1.19 -8.40
C ILE A 27 4.40 0.94 -8.73
N SER A 28 4.70 -0.25 -9.28
CA SER A 28 6.06 -0.58 -9.69
C SER A 28 6.49 0.24 -10.92
N ASP A 29 7.79 0.46 -11.07
CA ASP A 29 8.31 1.21 -12.22
C ASP A 29 8.05 0.49 -13.53
N VAL A 30 8.10 -0.84 -13.54
CA VAL A 30 7.74 -1.65 -14.71
C VAL A 30 6.30 -1.39 -15.13
N ALA A 31 5.38 -1.29 -14.16
CA ALA A 31 3.99 -0.94 -14.48
C ALA A 31 3.87 0.50 -15.01
N LEU A 32 4.59 1.46 -14.43
CA LEU A 32 4.60 2.83 -14.91
C LEU A 32 5.16 2.95 -16.34
N GLU A 33 6.27 2.26 -16.63
CA GLU A 33 6.85 2.23 -17.98
C GLU A 33 5.86 1.68 -19.02
N GLN A 34 5.15 0.63 -18.66
CA GLN A 34 4.09 0.10 -19.54
C GLN A 34 2.92 1.07 -19.70
N LEU A 35 2.52 1.75 -18.64
CA LEU A 35 1.45 2.76 -18.69
C LEU A 35 1.86 3.98 -19.52
N GLU A 36 3.10 4.45 -19.41
CA GLU A 36 3.65 5.54 -20.23
C GLU A 36 3.53 5.22 -21.74
N ILE A 37 3.79 3.97 -22.11
CA ILE A 37 3.79 3.53 -23.53
C ILE A 37 2.36 3.22 -24.01
N HIS A 38 1.58 2.47 -23.23
CA HIS A 38 0.34 1.85 -23.69
C HIS A 38 -0.94 2.54 -23.22
N ALA A 39 -0.85 3.37 -22.18
CA ALA A 39 -2.01 4.02 -21.58
C ALA A 39 -1.65 5.38 -20.95
N PRO A 40 -1.08 6.33 -21.71
CA PRO A 40 -0.63 7.62 -21.17
C PRO A 40 -1.74 8.40 -20.43
N ALA A 41 -2.99 8.23 -20.82
CA ALA A 41 -4.12 8.83 -20.10
C ALA A 41 -4.22 8.39 -18.62
N VAL A 42 -3.68 7.21 -18.25
CA VAL A 42 -3.61 6.78 -16.85
C VAL A 42 -2.54 7.59 -16.11
N ILE A 43 -1.41 7.88 -16.76
CA ILE A 43 -0.35 8.73 -16.20
C ILE A 43 -0.88 10.15 -15.94
N ASP A 44 -1.66 10.71 -16.89
CA ASP A 44 -2.28 12.03 -16.71
C ASP A 44 -3.22 12.05 -15.50
N LEU A 45 -3.99 10.99 -15.28
CA LEU A 45 -4.86 10.86 -14.11
C LEU A 45 -4.07 10.71 -12.80
N LEU A 46 -2.94 10.00 -12.81
CA LEU A 46 -2.06 9.91 -11.65
C LEU A 46 -1.48 11.27 -11.28
N HIS A 47 -1.09 12.08 -12.28
CA HIS A 47 -0.67 13.46 -12.05
C HIS A 47 -1.81 14.31 -11.48
N GLN A 48 -3.01 14.23 -12.05
CA GLN A 48 -4.17 14.95 -11.52
C GLN A 48 -4.46 14.58 -10.06
N LEU A 49 -4.37 13.30 -9.71
CA LEU A 49 -4.56 12.84 -8.34
C LEU A 49 -3.45 13.34 -7.42
N ASN A 50 -2.19 13.31 -7.86
CA ASN A 50 -1.05 13.87 -7.13
C ASN A 50 -1.22 15.36 -6.84
N ASP A 51 -1.69 16.14 -7.83
CA ASP A 51 -1.84 17.59 -7.75
C ASP A 51 -2.93 18.01 -6.74
N THR A 52 -3.83 17.10 -6.37
CA THR A 52 -4.77 17.35 -5.26
C THR A 52 -4.09 17.51 -3.90
N GLY A 53 -2.85 17.02 -3.75
CA GLY A 53 -2.14 16.95 -2.47
C GLY A 53 -2.67 15.88 -1.51
N CYS A 54 -3.66 15.09 -1.92
CA CYS A 54 -4.30 14.03 -1.13
C CYS A 54 -3.86 12.61 -1.54
N CYS A 55 -2.83 12.50 -2.38
CA CYS A 55 -2.24 11.24 -2.78
C CYS A 55 -0.80 11.12 -2.27
N GLU A 56 -0.46 9.95 -1.72
CA GLU A 56 0.91 9.56 -1.42
C GLU A 56 1.30 8.36 -2.29
N PHE A 57 2.46 8.43 -2.94
CA PHE A 57 3.04 7.27 -3.62
C PHE A 57 3.97 6.54 -2.67
N LEU A 58 3.82 5.21 -2.61
CA LEU A 58 4.65 4.34 -1.80
C LEU A 58 5.88 3.90 -2.61
N ALA A 59 6.98 3.65 -1.90
CA ALA A 59 8.11 2.95 -2.49
C ALA A 59 7.86 1.45 -2.52
N GLU A 60 8.36 0.79 -3.55
CA GLU A 60 8.39 -0.66 -3.68
C GLU A 60 9.61 -1.09 -4.52
N PRO A 61 9.96 -2.40 -4.61
CA PRO A 61 10.98 -2.85 -5.55
C PRO A 61 10.58 -2.51 -6.99
N TYR A 62 11.54 -2.04 -7.80
CA TYR A 62 11.33 -1.58 -9.18
C TYR A 62 10.51 -2.55 -10.03
N SER A 63 10.87 -3.83 -9.99
CA SER A 63 10.25 -4.89 -10.79
C SER A 63 9.08 -5.59 -10.08
N HIS A 64 8.75 -5.20 -8.85
CA HIS A 64 7.88 -5.96 -7.95
C HIS A 64 8.36 -7.40 -7.72
N GLY A 65 9.68 -7.59 -7.76
CA GLY A 65 10.36 -8.88 -7.60
C GLY A 65 10.61 -9.27 -6.14
N LEU A 66 11.33 -10.37 -5.95
CA LEU A 66 11.67 -10.92 -4.64
C LEU A 66 13.13 -10.63 -4.24
N SER A 67 13.71 -9.53 -4.72
CA SER A 67 15.10 -9.13 -4.45
C SER A 67 15.39 -9.03 -2.94
N SER A 68 14.40 -8.65 -2.13
CA SER A 68 14.52 -8.59 -0.66
C SER A 68 14.87 -9.93 -0.01
N LEU A 69 14.65 -11.07 -0.67
CA LEU A 69 14.99 -12.41 -0.19
C LEU A 69 16.29 -12.94 -0.80
N ALA A 70 16.76 -12.33 -1.89
CA ALA A 70 17.85 -12.88 -2.68
C ALA A 70 19.18 -12.13 -2.46
N ASN A 71 19.16 -10.80 -2.47
CA ASN A 71 20.37 -9.98 -2.41
C ASN A 71 20.04 -8.58 -1.92
N GLU A 72 20.68 -8.16 -0.83
CA GLU A 72 20.44 -6.87 -0.19
C GLU A 72 20.82 -5.68 -1.08
N ASP A 73 21.95 -5.76 -1.78
CA ASP A 73 22.41 -4.66 -2.63
C ASP A 73 21.48 -4.46 -3.84
N CYS A 74 21.07 -5.54 -4.48
CA CYS A 74 20.09 -5.51 -5.55
C CYS A 74 18.75 -4.96 -5.06
N PHE A 75 18.31 -5.38 -3.88
CA PHE A 75 17.08 -4.87 -3.26
C PHE A 75 17.14 -3.37 -3.02
N LYS A 76 18.23 -2.87 -2.43
CA LYS A 76 18.44 -1.43 -2.20
C LYS A 76 18.45 -0.66 -3.53
N GLU A 77 19.14 -1.17 -4.53
CA GLU A 77 19.23 -0.54 -5.86
C GLU A 77 17.83 -0.41 -6.50
N GLU A 78 17.03 -1.48 -6.52
CA GLU A 78 15.67 -1.47 -7.05
C GLU A 78 14.78 -0.46 -6.34
N VAL A 79 14.81 -0.43 -5.00
CA VAL A 79 13.98 0.48 -4.20
C VAL A 79 14.40 1.94 -4.39
N MET A 80 15.70 2.21 -4.41
CA MET A 80 16.20 3.58 -4.60
C MET A 80 15.94 4.09 -6.02
N ARG A 81 16.04 3.22 -7.03
CA ARG A 81 15.69 3.54 -8.41
C ARG A 81 14.21 3.92 -8.52
N GLN A 82 13.32 3.11 -7.97
CA GLN A 82 11.88 3.37 -7.94
C GLN A 82 11.56 4.68 -7.21
N SER A 83 12.16 4.92 -6.04
CA SER A 83 11.97 6.16 -5.30
C SER A 83 12.43 7.39 -6.08
N ALA A 84 13.51 7.28 -6.82
CA ALA A 84 14.01 8.36 -7.69
C ALA A 84 13.02 8.66 -8.83
N LYS A 85 12.46 7.62 -9.48
CA LYS A 85 11.44 7.77 -10.52
C LYS A 85 10.17 8.41 -9.96
N MET A 86 9.68 7.98 -8.78
CA MET A 86 8.54 8.62 -8.11
C MET A 86 8.79 10.11 -7.87
N LYS A 87 9.97 10.46 -7.37
CA LYS A 87 10.34 11.86 -7.17
C LYS A 87 10.39 12.65 -8.49
N GLN A 88 10.90 12.05 -9.54
CA GLN A 88 10.97 12.68 -10.86
C GLN A 88 9.57 12.92 -11.44
N MET A 89 8.69 11.93 -11.36
CA MET A 89 7.34 12.00 -11.94
C MET A 89 6.39 12.87 -11.11
N PHE A 90 6.39 12.71 -9.79
CA PHE A 90 5.37 13.28 -8.89
C PHE A 90 5.91 14.33 -7.92
N GLY A 91 7.18 14.68 -8.03
CA GLY A 91 7.80 15.80 -7.28
C GLY A 91 8.19 15.48 -5.84
N LYS A 92 7.79 14.33 -5.28
CA LYS A 92 8.06 13.91 -3.90
C LYS A 92 8.64 12.51 -3.84
N ALA A 93 9.70 12.34 -3.06
CA ALA A 93 10.21 11.00 -2.75
C ALA A 93 9.26 10.29 -1.76
N PRO A 94 8.98 8.99 -1.95
CA PRO A 94 8.21 8.18 -1.01
C PRO A 94 8.84 8.17 0.38
N LYS A 95 8.00 8.10 1.42
CA LYS A 95 8.43 7.97 2.81
C LYS A 95 8.04 6.64 3.43
N VAL A 96 7.10 5.97 2.83
CA VAL A 96 6.58 4.67 3.26
C VAL A 96 6.90 3.64 2.18
N PHE A 97 7.29 2.46 2.62
CA PHE A 97 7.68 1.36 1.76
C PHE A 97 6.66 0.21 1.82
N ARG A 98 6.42 -0.43 0.70
CA ARG A 98 5.63 -1.65 0.58
C ARG A 98 6.43 -2.70 -0.17
N ASN A 99 6.79 -3.79 0.51
CA ASN A 99 7.50 -4.88 -0.17
C ASN A 99 6.58 -5.70 -1.06
N SER A 100 7.16 -6.35 -2.06
CA SER A 100 6.48 -7.35 -2.88
C SER A 100 5.85 -8.41 -1.99
N SER A 101 4.56 -8.73 -2.25
CA SER A 101 3.77 -9.68 -1.46
C SER A 101 3.74 -9.40 0.05
N LEU A 102 4.00 -8.15 0.48
CA LEU A 102 4.06 -7.73 1.87
C LEU A 102 5.07 -8.53 2.73
N ILE A 103 6.07 -9.13 2.08
CA ILE A 103 7.10 -9.92 2.75
C ILE A 103 7.86 -9.05 3.75
N TYR A 104 7.98 -9.55 4.96
CA TYR A 104 8.65 -8.89 6.06
C TYR A 104 9.39 -9.89 6.95
N ASN A 105 10.56 -9.48 7.40
CA ASN A 105 11.23 -9.91 8.63
C ASN A 105 12.00 -8.70 9.20
N ASP A 106 12.53 -8.80 10.40
CA ASP A 106 13.23 -7.68 11.05
C ASP A 106 14.52 -7.26 10.32
N GLU A 107 15.18 -8.16 9.61
CA GLU A 107 16.36 -7.87 8.77
C GLU A 107 15.97 -7.00 7.57
N ILE A 108 14.92 -7.37 6.85
CA ILE A 108 14.37 -6.54 5.75
C ILE A 108 13.93 -5.18 6.31
N GLY A 109 13.28 -5.16 7.47
CA GLY A 109 12.90 -3.92 8.14
C GLY A 109 14.09 -3.02 8.46
N ALA A 110 15.18 -3.58 8.94
CA ALA A 110 16.41 -2.83 9.21
C ALA A 110 17.03 -2.23 7.94
N VAL A 111 17.04 -3.00 6.85
CA VAL A 111 17.49 -2.52 5.53
C VAL A 111 16.61 -1.38 5.04
N VAL A 112 15.28 -1.52 5.11
CA VAL A 112 14.32 -0.48 4.72
C VAL A 112 14.51 0.79 5.55
N ALA A 113 14.71 0.64 6.86
CA ALA A 113 15.00 1.77 7.75
C ALA A 113 16.32 2.47 7.39
N SER A 114 17.36 1.70 7.01
CA SER A 114 18.66 2.25 6.59
C SER A 114 18.58 3.10 5.32
N MET A 115 17.61 2.84 4.46
CA MET A 115 17.29 3.64 3.27
C MET A 115 16.52 4.94 3.59
N GLY A 116 16.14 5.17 4.85
CA GLY A 116 15.51 6.41 5.32
C GLY A 116 13.97 6.38 5.34
N PHE A 117 13.34 5.26 5.06
CA PHE A 117 11.88 5.12 5.18
C PHE A 117 11.41 5.22 6.63
N LYS A 118 10.20 5.75 6.82
CA LYS A 118 9.59 5.97 8.14
C LYS A 118 8.52 4.95 8.49
N GLY A 119 7.94 4.33 7.49
CA GLY A 119 6.91 3.31 7.64
C GLY A 119 7.03 2.23 6.59
N MET A 120 6.49 1.07 6.90
CA MET A 120 6.43 -0.08 6.00
C MET A 120 5.09 -0.79 6.15
N LEU A 121 4.46 -1.10 5.02
CA LEU A 121 3.28 -1.97 4.98
C LEU A 121 3.75 -3.42 4.93
N THR A 122 3.20 -4.26 5.81
CA THR A 122 3.59 -5.67 5.92
C THR A 122 2.38 -6.58 6.10
N GLU A 123 2.58 -7.86 5.91
CA GLU A 123 1.54 -8.86 6.23
C GLU A 123 1.35 -8.97 7.75
N GLY A 124 0.09 -8.99 8.19
CA GLY A 124 -0.31 -9.28 9.57
C GLY A 124 -0.35 -10.79 9.84
N ALA A 125 0.82 -11.45 9.78
CA ALA A 125 0.91 -12.90 9.87
C ALA A 125 0.42 -13.44 11.22
N LYS A 126 -0.74 -14.09 11.23
CA LYS A 126 -1.42 -14.55 12.45
C LYS A 126 -0.55 -15.46 13.33
N HIS A 127 0.30 -16.31 12.73
CA HIS A 127 1.18 -17.18 13.49
C HIS A 127 2.30 -16.44 14.24
N VAL A 128 2.64 -15.22 13.80
CA VAL A 128 3.59 -14.33 14.48
C VAL A 128 2.88 -13.46 15.50
N LEU A 129 1.74 -12.89 15.14
CA LEU A 129 0.95 -12.03 16.03
C LEU A 129 0.33 -12.81 17.21
N GLY A 130 -0.02 -14.09 16.99
CA GLY A 130 -0.74 -14.89 17.99
C GLY A 130 -2.10 -14.29 18.30
N TRP A 131 -2.28 -13.81 19.53
CA TRP A 131 -3.52 -13.17 20.01
C TRP A 131 -3.59 -11.65 19.76
N LYS A 132 -2.49 -11.05 19.31
CA LYS A 132 -2.41 -9.60 19.08
C LYS A 132 -3.18 -9.21 17.82
N SER A 133 -3.82 -8.04 17.87
CA SER A 133 -4.50 -7.46 16.72
C SER A 133 -3.51 -6.86 15.71
N PRO A 134 -3.74 -6.97 14.40
CA PRO A 134 -2.96 -6.26 13.39
C PRO A 134 -3.24 -4.74 13.38
N HIS A 135 -4.26 -4.25 14.07
CA HIS A 135 -4.75 -2.88 14.00
C HIS A 135 -3.98 -1.88 14.88
N TYR A 136 -2.83 -2.27 15.40
CA TYR A 136 -1.91 -1.36 16.10
C TYR A 136 -0.73 -0.99 15.22
N VAL A 137 -0.15 0.18 15.49
CA VAL A 137 1.11 0.58 14.88
C VAL A 137 2.25 -0.14 15.58
N TYR A 138 2.87 -1.07 14.89
CA TYR A 138 4.04 -1.79 15.35
C TYR A 138 5.34 -1.06 14.96
N HIS A 139 6.47 -1.61 15.31
CA HIS A 139 7.78 -1.15 14.87
C HIS A 139 8.70 -2.32 14.59
N CYS A 140 9.68 -2.10 13.74
CA CYS A 140 10.73 -3.06 13.50
C CYS A 140 11.57 -3.27 14.76
N ASN A 141 11.79 -4.52 15.16
CA ASN A 141 12.54 -4.83 16.36
C ASN A 141 14.01 -4.41 16.26
N MET A 142 14.62 -4.52 15.08
CA MET A 142 16.00 -4.11 14.82
C MET A 142 16.16 -2.59 14.63
N ASN A 143 15.08 -1.87 14.28
CA ASN A 143 15.09 -0.42 14.16
C ASN A 143 13.73 0.19 14.54
N PRO A 144 13.53 0.59 15.80
CA PRO A 144 12.24 1.09 16.30
C PRO A 144 11.72 2.37 15.62
N ASN A 145 12.56 3.07 14.85
CA ASN A 145 12.15 4.25 14.11
C ASN A 145 11.30 3.90 12.86
N LEU A 146 11.40 2.66 12.35
CA LEU A 146 10.54 2.19 11.29
C LEU A 146 9.21 1.69 11.87
N LYS A 147 8.13 2.38 11.52
CA LYS A 147 6.78 1.97 11.89
C LYS A 147 6.25 0.93 10.92
N LEU A 148 5.55 -0.06 11.45
CA LEU A 148 4.95 -1.14 10.68
C LEU A 148 3.43 -1.02 10.75
N LEU A 149 2.78 -1.01 9.59
CA LEU A 149 1.34 -1.09 9.44
C LEU A 149 1.02 -2.48 8.89
N LEU A 150 0.31 -3.26 9.68
CA LEU A 150 0.05 -4.66 9.39
C LEU A 150 -1.28 -4.80 8.64
N ARG A 151 -1.27 -5.57 7.55
CA ARG A 151 -2.48 -5.86 6.79
C ARG A 151 -3.47 -6.65 7.64
N ASP A 152 -4.74 -6.23 7.68
CA ASP A 152 -5.83 -7.14 8.04
C ASP A 152 -6.11 -8.07 6.86
N PHE A 153 -5.58 -9.29 6.94
CA PHE A 153 -5.72 -10.27 5.87
C PHE A 153 -7.19 -10.66 5.63
N LYS A 154 -8.02 -10.70 6.69
CA LYS A 154 -9.43 -11.10 6.57
C LYS A 154 -10.21 -10.06 5.78
N LEU A 155 -10.17 -8.80 6.20
CA LEU A 155 -10.86 -7.70 5.51
C LEU A 155 -10.35 -7.54 4.08
N SER A 156 -9.02 -7.63 3.88
CA SER A 156 -8.42 -7.53 2.54
C SER A 156 -8.84 -8.68 1.64
N ASP A 157 -8.84 -9.92 2.13
CA ASP A 157 -9.22 -11.11 1.35
C ASP A 157 -10.71 -11.14 1.05
N ASP A 158 -11.54 -10.58 1.92
CA ASP A 158 -12.97 -10.44 1.67
C ASP A 158 -13.26 -9.57 0.45
N ILE A 159 -12.44 -8.53 0.23
CA ILE A 159 -12.53 -7.68 -0.98
C ILE A 159 -11.79 -8.31 -2.18
N SER A 160 -10.56 -8.76 -1.99
CA SER A 160 -9.70 -9.17 -3.13
C SER A 160 -10.03 -10.55 -3.68
N LEU A 161 -10.50 -11.47 -2.86
CA LEU A 161 -10.71 -12.87 -3.24
C LEU A 161 -12.18 -13.31 -3.18
N ARG A 162 -12.94 -12.83 -2.20
CA ARG A 162 -14.30 -13.34 -1.93
C ARG A 162 -15.41 -12.48 -2.50
N PHE A 163 -15.14 -11.19 -2.75
CA PHE A 163 -16.14 -10.19 -3.17
C PHE A 163 -17.03 -10.66 -4.34
N SER A 164 -16.47 -11.36 -5.31
CA SER A 164 -17.20 -11.85 -6.49
C SER A 164 -17.65 -13.32 -6.39
N ASN A 165 -17.39 -13.98 -5.27
CA ASN A 165 -17.74 -15.38 -5.07
C ASN A 165 -19.19 -15.52 -4.56
N SER A 166 -20.11 -15.96 -5.42
CA SER A 166 -21.52 -16.16 -5.09
C SER A 166 -21.79 -17.28 -4.08
N GLU A 167 -20.82 -18.17 -3.82
CA GLU A 167 -20.93 -19.23 -2.82
C GLU A 167 -20.46 -18.78 -1.43
N TRP A 168 -19.88 -17.59 -1.33
CA TRP A 168 -19.45 -17.04 -0.05
C TRP A 168 -20.66 -16.63 0.79
N SER A 169 -20.68 -16.99 2.08
CA SER A 169 -21.80 -16.75 2.98
C SER A 169 -22.20 -15.27 3.14
N GLU A 170 -21.25 -14.36 2.91
CA GLU A 170 -21.45 -12.90 3.02
C GLU A 170 -21.78 -12.24 1.67
N TYR A 171 -21.88 -13.04 0.60
CA TYR A 171 -22.25 -12.52 -0.74
C TYR A 171 -23.76 -12.18 -0.81
N PRO A 172 -24.18 -11.07 -1.45
CA PRO A 172 -23.33 -10.00 -1.96
C PRO A 172 -22.83 -9.07 -0.84
N LEU A 173 -21.56 -8.66 -0.93
CA LEU A 173 -21.00 -7.70 0.01
C LEU A 173 -21.31 -6.27 -0.45
N PHE A 174 -22.00 -5.51 0.37
CA PHE A 174 -22.28 -4.10 0.19
C PHE A 174 -21.43 -3.24 1.11
N ALA A 175 -21.25 -1.95 0.76
CA ALA A 175 -20.40 -1.03 1.49
C ALA A 175 -20.83 -0.84 2.97
N ASP A 176 -22.12 -0.72 3.22
CA ASP A 176 -22.70 -0.59 4.58
C ASP A 176 -22.38 -1.80 5.46
N LYS A 177 -22.47 -3.01 4.91
CA LYS A 177 -22.09 -4.23 5.62
C LYS A 177 -20.60 -4.26 5.93
N TYR A 178 -19.75 -3.90 4.97
CA TYR A 178 -18.30 -3.86 5.17
C TYR A 178 -17.91 -2.81 6.21
N ILE A 179 -18.53 -1.63 6.18
CA ILE A 179 -18.33 -0.57 7.17
C ILE A 179 -18.76 -1.05 8.56
N SER A 180 -19.89 -1.78 8.68
CA SER A 180 -20.33 -2.30 9.97
C SER A 180 -19.31 -3.27 10.62
N TRP A 181 -18.55 -3.99 9.83
CA TRP A 181 -17.45 -4.83 10.34
C TRP A 181 -16.29 -3.99 10.87
N ILE A 182 -15.97 -2.91 10.17
CA ILE A 182 -14.92 -1.96 10.60
C ILE A 182 -15.35 -1.25 11.90
N ASP A 183 -16.59 -0.80 11.98
CA ASP A 183 -17.13 -0.12 13.16
C ASP A 183 -17.26 -1.03 14.40
N ALA A 184 -17.23 -2.35 14.19
CA ALA A 184 -17.26 -3.32 15.28
C ALA A 184 -15.91 -3.52 15.98
N PHE A 185 -14.80 -2.98 15.43
CA PHE A 185 -13.50 -3.08 16.09
C PHE A 185 -13.43 -2.20 17.35
N PRO A 186 -12.64 -2.61 18.35
CA PRO A 186 -12.43 -1.81 19.55
C PRO A 186 -11.89 -0.41 19.23
N GLN A 187 -12.38 0.60 19.93
CA GLN A 187 -11.98 2.00 19.71
C GLN A 187 -10.50 2.26 20.06
N GLU A 188 -9.87 1.39 20.83
CA GLU A 188 -8.43 1.47 21.15
C GLU A 188 -7.53 1.08 19.97
N GLU A 189 -8.08 0.41 18.95
CA GLU A 189 -7.34 0.05 17.76
C GLU A 189 -7.05 1.29 16.90
N GLN A 190 -5.79 1.42 16.47
CA GLN A 190 -5.28 2.67 15.90
C GLN A 190 -5.40 2.74 14.39
N VAL A 191 -5.30 1.60 13.71
CA VAL A 191 -5.16 1.50 12.25
C VAL A 191 -5.81 0.23 11.74
N ILE A 192 -6.57 0.34 10.66
CA ILE A 192 -6.98 -0.80 9.83
C ILE A 192 -6.31 -0.63 8.47
N ASN A 193 -5.45 -1.60 8.09
CA ASN A 193 -4.66 -1.57 6.86
C ASN A 193 -4.93 -2.79 5.97
#